data_b9c5197ca77f31e3653599ddeeef8b85
#
_entry.id   b9c5197ca77f31e3653599ddeeef8b85
#
_cell.length_a   1.000
_cell.length_b   1.000
_cell.length_c   1.000
_cell.angle_alpha   90.00
_cell.angle_beta   90.00
_cell.angle_gamma   90.00
#
_symmetry.space_group_name_H-M   'P 1'
#
loop_
_entity.id
_entity.type
_entity.pdbx_description
1 polymer ?
#
loop_
_entity_poly.entity_id
_entity_poly.type
_entity_poly.pdbx_seq_one_letter_code
_entity_poly.pdbx_strand_id
1 'polypeptide(L)'
;MKRKLPVDVFSDWAINGKDVGMEKNHKLSVDNMIEFSIKKLDYFTFLDAGCGNGWVVRKVSKLNKCIKSIGIDGSQKMIEKAKSIDKKNKYYCEDLLNWKPKNKIDLVHSMEVFYYFKNPKKLIKHIYSSWLKKNSRLIIGIDYYYENKISHSWPNECGISIMSLFSEKKWKNFFFDVGFKEIKTWKVGETKKWSGTLVITGIK
;
A
#
# COMPACT_ATOMS: atom_id res chain seq x y z
N MET A 1 17.60 18.64 -10.79
CA MET A 1 17.65 18.15 -9.39
C MET A 1 18.04 16.67 -9.39
N LYS A 2 18.97 16.20 -8.52
CA LYS A 2 19.30 14.76 -8.42
C LYS A 2 18.14 14.04 -7.75
N ARG A 3 17.57 13.03 -8.40
CA ARG A 3 16.46 12.24 -7.83
C ARG A 3 16.95 11.39 -6.66
N LYS A 4 16.13 11.29 -5.61
CA LYS A 4 16.41 10.50 -4.40
C LYS A 4 15.68 9.15 -4.44
N LEU A 5 16.08 8.21 -3.61
CA LEU A 5 15.31 6.98 -3.40
C LEU A 5 13.94 7.31 -2.75
N PRO A 6 12.89 6.52 -3.02
CA PRO A 6 11.58 6.75 -2.43
C PRO A 6 11.62 6.90 -0.91
N VAL A 7 12.35 6.03 -0.20
CA VAL A 7 12.46 6.07 1.26
C VAL A 7 13.08 7.37 1.79
N ASP A 8 14.01 7.99 1.04
CA ASP A 8 14.62 9.26 1.43
C ASP A 8 13.63 10.41 1.24
N VAL A 9 12.90 10.42 0.11
CA VAL A 9 11.87 11.45 -0.18
C VAL A 9 10.78 11.40 0.89
N PHE A 10 10.29 10.21 1.25
CA PHE A 10 9.27 10.08 2.28
C PHE A 10 9.79 10.38 3.69
N SER A 11 11.07 10.14 3.97
CA SER A 11 11.71 10.61 5.19
C SER A 11 11.72 12.13 5.29
N ASP A 12 12.06 12.83 4.19
CA ASP A 12 11.97 14.29 4.11
C ASP A 12 10.52 14.78 4.30
N TRP A 13 9.54 14.08 3.74
CA TRP A 13 8.12 14.42 3.92
C TRP A 13 7.67 14.28 5.37
N ALA A 14 8.10 13.23 6.08
CA ALA A 14 7.78 13.06 7.50
C ALA A 14 8.35 14.20 8.34
N ILE A 15 9.60 14.65 8.06
CA ILE A 15 10.27 15.74 8.76
C ILE A 15 9.55 17.07 8.51
N ASN A 16 9.16 17.34 7.24
CA ASN A 16 8.59 18.60 6.82
C ASN A 16 7.04 18.67 6.95
N GLY A 17 6.41 17.65 7.50
CA GLY A 17 4.95 17.60 7.73
C GLY A 17 4.10 17.40 6.47
N LYS A 18 4.70 17.13 5.31
CA LYS A 18 3.97 16.89 4.04
C LYS A 18 3.14 15.60 4.07
N ASP A 19 3.51 14.64 4.92
CA ASP A 19 2.80 13.38 5.12
C ASP A 19 1.40 13.55 5.74
N VAL A 20 1.10 14.69 6.37
CA VAL A 20 -0.24 14.97 6.94
C VAL A 20 -1.33 14.99 5.88
N GLY A 21 -1.00 15.40 4.65
CA GLY A 21 -1.94 15.37 3.51
C GLY A 21 -2.31 13.97 3.00
N MET A 22 -1.53 12.93 3.33
CA MET A 22 -1.71 11.58 2.78
C MET A 22 -3.07 10.98 3.15
N GLU A 23 -3.51 11.12 4.40
CA GLU A 23 -4.83 10.65 4.84
C GLU A 23 -5.95 11.36 4.06
N LYS A 24 -5.92 12.70 3.98
CA LYS A 24 -6.94 13.49 3.29
C LYS A 24 -7.06 13.10 1.81
N ASN A 25 -5.93 12.94 1.14
CA ASN A 25 -5.89 12.69 -0.31
C ASN A 25 -6.32 11.26 -0.67
N HIS A 26 -6.02 10.27 0.18
CA HIS A 26 -6.27 8.86 -0.12
C HIS A 26 -7.44 8.25 0.66
N LYS A 27 -8.08 9.02 1.54
CA LYS A 27 -9.15 8.53 2.41
C LYS A 27 -10.26 7.82 1.64
N LEU A 28 -10.76 8.39 0.54
CA LEU A 28 -11.84 7.81 -0.26
C LEU A 28 -11.44 6.43 -0.81
N SER A 29 -10.25 6.32 -1.38
CA SER A 29 -9.75 5.08 -1.97
C SER A 29 -9.50 4.02 -0.90
N VAL A 30 -8.87 4.39 0.21
CA VAL A 30 -8.60 3.47 1.32
C VAL A 30 -9.90 3.01 1.99
N ASP A 31 -10.89 3.89 2.20
CA ASP A 31 -12.18 3.52 2.75
C ASP A 31 -12.87 2.47 1.87
N ASN A 32 -12.91 2.69 0.56
CA ASN A 32 -13.46 1.75 -0.40
C ASN A 32 -12.74 0.40 -0.39
N MET A 33 -11.39 0.42 -0.37
CA MET A 33 -10.56 -0.80 -0.32
C MET A 33 -10.80 -1.61 0.94
N ILE A 34 -10.84 -0.96 2.11
CA ILE A 34 -11.07 -1.62 3.39
C ILE A 34 -12.49 -2.18 3.45
N GLU A 35 -13.50 -1.38 3.12
CA GLU A 35 -14.91 -1.82 3.09
C GLU A 35 -15.11 -3.04 2.18
N PHE A 36 -14.55 -3.01 0.96
CA PHE A 36 -14.57 -4.16 0.07
C PHE A 36 -13.93 -5.41 0.68
N SER A 37 -12.78 -5.23 1.35
CA SER A 37 -11.96 -6.35 1.85
C SER A 37 -12.58 -7.06 3.04
N ILE A 38 -13.27 -6.33 3.94
CA ILE A 38 -13.79 -6.87 5.20
C ILE A 38 -15.21 -7.42 5.12
N LYS A 39 -15.93 -7.22 4.01
CA LYS A 39 -17.35 -7.62 3.86
C LYS A 39 -17.63 -9.07 4.28
N LYS A 40 -16.69 -9.98 3.97
CA LYS A 40 -16.83 -11.43 4.22
C LYS A 40 -15.89 -11.95 5.30
N LEU A 41 -15.24 -11.05 6.05
CA LEU A 41 -14.34 -11.45 7.14
C LEU A 41 -15.09 -11.36 8.48
N ASP A 42 -14.92 -12.38 9.32
CA ASP A 42 -15.37 -12.34 10.72
C ASP A 42 -14.32 -11.62 11.56
N TYR A 43 -13.27 -12.33 12.00
CA TYR A 43 -12.13 -11.73 12.67
C TYR A 43 -10.90 -11.83 11.79
N PHE A 44 -10.08 -10.77 11.76
CA PHE A 44 -8.92 -10.72 10.88
C PHE A 44 -7.72 -10.02 11.48
N THR A 45 -6.55 -10.43 11.03
CA THR A 45 -5.28 -9.73 11.21
C THR A 45 -5.03 -8.86 9.98
N PHE A 46 -4.55 -7.64 10.20
CA PHE A 46 -4.31 -6.63 9.17
C PHE A 46 -2.84 -6.23 9.12
N LEU A 47 -2.33 -6.01 7.92
CA LEU A 47 -1.01 -5.44 7.69
C LEU A 47 -1.07 -4.39 6.57
N ASP A 48 -0.55 -3.20 6.87
CA ASP A 48 -0.39 -2.12 5.90
C ASP A 48 1.06 -2.08 5.42
N ALA A 49 1.28 -2.39 4.14
CA ALA A 49 2.59 -2.44 3.50
C ALA A 49 2.92 -1.08 2.87
N GLY A 50 3.94 -0.40 3.39
CA GLY A 50 4.22 1.02 3.13
C GLY A 50 3.27 1.92 3.92
N CYS A 51 3.21 1.71 5.23
CA CYS A 51 2.20 2.32 6.09
C CYS A 51 2.41 3.83 6.35
N GLY A 52 3.55 4.40 5.94
CA GLY A 52 3.90 5.78 6.22
C GLY A 52 3.78 6.12 7.70
N ASN A 53 3.07 7.19 8.03
CA ASN A 53 2.81 7.63 9.40
C ASN A 53 1.76 6.77 10.16
N GLY A 54 1.30 5.66 9.58
CA GLY A 54 0.46 4.66 10.22
C GLY A 54 -1.04 5.01 10.33
N TRP A 55 -1.56 5.97 9.57
CA TRP A 55 -2.97 6.39 9.68
C TRP A 55 -3.96 5.27 9.32
N VAL A 56 -3.66 4.43 8.30
CA VAL A 56 -4.51 3.29 7.93
C VAL A 56 -4.48 2.21 9.01
N VAL A 57 -3.29 1.93 9.59
CA VAL A 57 -3.16 0.99 10.71
C VAL A 57 -4.04 1.42 11.89
N ARG A 58 -3.98 2.71 12.28
CA ARG A 58 -4.82 3.27 13.35
C ARG A 58 -6.30 3.20 13.02
N LYS A 59 -6.67 3.47 11.76
CA LYS A 59 -8.06 3.39 11.29
C LYS A 59 -8.61 1.97 11.41
N VAL A 60 -7.89 0.98 10.86
CA VAL A 60 -8.33 -0.42 10.83
C VAL A 60 -8.33 -1.04 12.22
N SER A 61 -7.38 -0.68 13.09
CA SER A 61 -7.32 -1.19 14.47
C SER A 61 -8.54 -0.82 15.33
N LYS A 62 -9.35 0.16 14.92
CA LYS A 62 -10.60 0.55 15.61
C LYS A 62 -11.81 -0.30 15.19
N LEU A 63 -11.67 -1.13 14.18
CA LEU A 63 -12.75 -2.01 13.73
C LEU A 63 -12.89 -3.19 14.69
N ASN A 64 -14.09 -3.47 15.19
CA ASN A 64 -14.35 -4.54 16.16
C ASN A 64 -13.87 -5.93 15.72
N LYS A 65 -13.82 -6.18 14.40
CA LYS A 65 -13.36 -7.44 13.81
C LYS A 65 -11.84 -7.52 13.62
N CYS A 66 -11.10 -6.42 13.77
CA CYS A 66 -9.65 -6.40 13.63
C CYS A 66 -8.98 -6.82 14.93
N ILE A 67 -8.46 -8.04 14.99
CA ILE A 67 -7.78 -8.57 16.18
C ILE A 67 -6.32 -8.11 16.30
N LYS A 68 -5.71 -7.68 15.20
CA LYS A 68 -4.34 -7.17 15.18
C LYS A 68 -4.10 -6.33 13.93
N SER A 69 -3.55 -5.14 14.11
CA SER A 69 -3.14 -4.25 13.03
C SER A 69 -1.64 -3.98 13.11
N ILE A 70 -0.95 -4.04 11.97
CA ILE A 70 0.51 -3.90 11.86
C ILE A 70 0.82 -2.95 10.70
N GLY A 71 1.84 -2.10 10.87
CA GLY A 71 2.42 -1.28 9.80
C GLY A 71 3.87 -1.66 9.53
N ILE A 72 4.24 -1.62 8.26
CA ILE A 72 5.65 -1.73 7.83
C ILE A 72 5.94 -0.67 6.79
N ASP A 73 7.09 -0.01 6.90
CA ASP A 73 7.56 1.01 5.97
C ASP A 73 9.09 1.01 5.92
N GLY A 74 9.66 1.36 4.78
CA GLY A 74 11.11 1.50 4.62
C GLY A 74 11.68 2.79 5.22
N SER A 75 10.85 3.81 5.45
CA SER A 75 11.28 5.10 5.99
C SER A 75 11.31 5.10 7.52
N GLN A 76 12.51 5.22 8.09
CA GLN A 76 12.69 5.33 9.54
C GLN A 76 11.91 6.50 10.12
N LYS A 77 11.89 7.66 9.45
CA LYS A 77 11.18 8.87 9.92
C LYS A 77 9.67 8.71 9.93
N MET A 78 9.11 8.02 8.94
CA MET A 78 7.69 7.64 8.93
C MET A 78 7.35 6.73 10.10
N ILE A 79 8.16 5.70 10.36
CA ILE A 79 7.93 4.76 11.46
C ILE A 79 8.11 5.43 12.83
N GLU A 80 9.11 6.30 13.01
CA GLU A 80 9.25 7.11 14.23
C GLU A 80 7.98 7.92 14.51
N LYS A 81 7.46 8.59 13.46
CA LYS A 81 6.21 9.37 13.53
C LYS A 81 5.01 8.47 13.84
N ALA A 82 4.85 7.34 13.16
CA ALA A 82 3.78 6.39 13.45
C ALA A 82 3.80 5.94 14.92
N LYS A 83 4.97 5.58 15.44
CA LYS A 83 5.18 5.16 16.84
C LYS A 83 4.97 6.30 17.85
N SER A 84 5.23 7.55 17.47
CA SER A 84 4.97 8.70 18.34
C SER A 84 3.47 8.94 18.57
N ILE A 85 2.67 8.74 17.50
CA ILE A 85 1.22 8.95 17.51
C ILE A 85 0.47 7.76 18.12
N ASP A 86 0.95 6.54 17.85
CA ASP A 86 0.25 5.31 18.24
C ASP A 86 1.17 4.34 18.99
N LYS A 87 0.86 4.11 20.27
CA LYS A 87 1.57 3.19 21.15
C LYS A 87 0.94 1.79 21.21
N LYS A 88 -0.24 1.60 20.62
CA LYS A 88 -1.00 0.34 20.71
C LYS A 88 -0.63 -0.65 19.60
N ASN A 89 -0.50 -0.17 18.37
CA ASN A 89 -0.19 -1.01 17.23
C ASN A 89 1.32 -1.20 17.04
N LYS A 90 1.70 -2.17 16.21
CA LYS A 90 3.11 -2.46 15.93
C LYS A 90 3.52 -1.89 14.59
N TYR A 91 4.67 -1.21 14.58
CA TYR A 91 5.27 -0.61 13.40
C TYR A 91 6.71 -1.07 13.23
N TYR A 92 7.07 -1.50 12.02
CA TYR A 92 8.40 -2.01 11.67
C TYR A 92 9.03 -1.12 10.59
N CYS A 93 10.29 -0.73 10.80
CA CYS A 93 11.09 -0.08 9.76
C CYS A 93 11.94 -1.16 9.08
N GLU A 94 11.50 -1.62 7.92
CA GLU A 94 12.13 -2.76 7.25
C GLU A 94 11.93 -2.70 5.73
N ASP A 95 12.80 -3.37 5.00
CA ASP A 95 12.61 -3.57 3.56
C ASP A 95 11.51 -4.60 3.28
N LEU A 96 10.47 -4.16 2.57
CA LEU A 96 9.31 -4.99 2.24
C LEU A 96 9.67 -6.25 1.43
N LEU A 97 10.78 -6.24 0.70
CA LEU A 97 11.24 -7.40 -0.08
C LEU A 97 11.90 -8.50 0.76
N ASN A 98 12.40 -8.15 1.94
CA ASN A 98 13.18 -9.06 2.79
C ASN A 98 12.46 -9.43 4.09
N TRP A 99 11.61 -8.54 4.59
CA TRP A 99 10.87 -8.77 5.83
C TRP A 99 9.70 -9.75 5.65
N LYS A 100 9.34 -10.42 6.74
CA LYS A 100 8.14 -11.27 6.84
C LYS A 100 7.52 -11.17 8.23
N PRO A 101 6.19 -11.19 8.37
CA PRO A 101 5.55 -11.24 9.68
C PRO A 101 5.83 -12.56 10.39
N LYS A 102 5.91 -12.53 11.73
CA LYS A 102 6.06 -13.74 12.55
C LYS A 102 4.92 -14.74 12.32
N ASN A 103 3.69 -14.24 12.18
CA ASN A 103 2.50 -15.04 11.85
C ASN A 103 1.90 -14.48 10.56
N LYS A 104 1.41 -15.37 9.71
CA LYS A 104 0.74 -14.97 8.46
C LYS A 104 -0.54 -14.17 8.72
N ILE A 105 -0.91 -13.34 7.74
CA ILE A 105 -1.90 -12.27 7.82
C ILE A 105 -3.13 -12.60 6.97
N ASP A 106 -4.31 -12.18 7.42
CA ASP A 106 -5.58 -12.37 6.70
C ASP A 106 -5.80 -11.30 5.61
N LEU A 107 -5.42 -10.06 5.89
CA LEU A 107 -5.59 -8.93 4.97
C LEU A 107 -4.30 -8.09 4.91
N VAL A 108 -3.64 -8.09 3.76
CA VAL A 108 -2.53 -7.18 3.44
C VAL A 108 -3.06 -6.08 2.53
N HIS A 109 -2.90 -4.86 2.98
CA HIS A 109 -3.26 -3.62 2.29
C HIS A 109 -2.00 -2.86 1.89
N SER A 110 -2.09 -2.07 0.83
CA SER A 110 -1.07 -1.08 0.48
C SER A 110 -1.68 0.03 -0.36
N MET A 111 -1.32 1.28 -0.06
CA MET A 111 -1.73 2.45 -0.85
C MET A 111 -0.50 3.23 -1.28
N GLU A 112 -0.33 3.45 -2.60
CA GLU A 112 0.71 4.28 -3.19
C GLU A 112 2.16 3.80 -2.93
N VAL A 113 2.42 2.49 -3.03
CA VAL A 113 3.74 1.92 -2.67
C VAL A 113 4.35 1.07 -3.77
N PHE A 114 3.58 0.19 -4.41
CA PHE A 114 4.12 -0.88 -5.24
C PHE A 114 4.87 -0.40 -6.47
N TYR A 115 4.54 0.72 -7.02
CA TYR A 115 5.26 1.31 -8.16
C TYR A 115 6.63 1.92 -7.79
N TYR A 116 6.97 2.04 -6.51
CA TYR A 116 8.33 2.40 -6.07
C TYR A 116 9.34 1.25 -6.13
N PHE A 117 8.94 0.08 -6.60
CA PHE A 117 9.82 -1.06 -6.83
C PHE A 117 10.10 -1.23 -8.33
N LYS A 118 11.37 -1.46 -8.71
CA LYS A 118 11.75 -1.79 -10.09
C LYS A 118 11.05 -3.04 -10.61
N ASN A 119 10.78 -4.00 -9.73
CA ASN A 119 10.04 -5.21 -10.02
C ASN A 119 8.93 -5.45 -8.99
N PRO A 120 7.76 -4.82 -9.16
CA PRO A 120 6.63 -5.00 -8.24
C PRO A 120 6.15 -6.46 -8.13
N LYS A 121 6.27 -7.25 -9.21
CA LYS A 121 5.93 -8.67 -9.20
C LYS A 121 6.72 -9.44 -8.15
N LYS A 122 7.99 -9.07 -7.89
CA LYS A 122 8.81 -9.70 -6.85
C LYS A 122 8.21 -9.46 -5.46
N LEU A 123 7.76 -8.24 -5.17
CA LEU A 123 7.08 -7.91 -3.91
C LEU A 123 5.74 -8.65 -3.78
N ILE A 124 4.91 -8.66 -4.84
CA ILE A 124 3.64 -9.40 -4.87
C ILE A 124 3.88 -10.89 -4.57
N LYS A 125 4.88 -11.51 -5.20
CA LYS A 125 5.26 -12.91 -4.96
C LYS A 125 5.74 -13.13 -3.53
N HIS A 126 6.54 -12.22 -2.97
CA HIS A 126 7.02 -12.31 -1.58
C HIS A 126 5.85 -12.25 -0.59
N ILE A 127 4.92 -11.32 -0.75
CA ILE A 127 3.72 -11.21 0.07
C ILE A 127 2.86 -12.47 -0.05
N TYR A 128 2.62 -12.96 -1.26
CA TYR A 128 1.87 -14.18 -1.50
C TYR A 128 2.47 -15.37 -0.74
N SER A 129 3.77 -15.61 -0.88
CA SER A 129 4.42 -16.79 -0.30
C SER A 129 4.61 -16.69 1.22
N SER A 130 5.03 -15.50 1.70
CA SER A 130 5.57 -15.35 3.05
C SER A 130 4.64 -14.64 4.03
N TRP A 131 3.73 -13.76 3.57
CA TRP A 131 2.91 -12.95 4.45
C TRP A 131 1.47 -13.45 4.59
N LEU A 132 0.86 -13.95 3.50
CA LEU A 132 -0.55 -14.32 3.46
C LEU A 132 -0.81 -15.75 3.94
N LYS A 133 -1.88 -15.94 4.72
CA LYS A 133 -2.51 -17.25 4.96
C LYS A 133 -3.14 -17.77 3.66
N LYS A 134 -3.57 -19.03 3.64
CA LYS A 134 -4.49 -19.56 2.61
C LYS A 134 -5.83 -18.82 2.71
N ASN A 135 -6.47 -18.55 1.59
CA ASN A 135 -7.74 -17.81 1.46
C ASN A 135 -7.68 -16.36 1.98
N SER A 136 -6.50 -15.78 2.09
CA SER A 136 -6.27 -14.40 2.51
C SER A 136 -6.08 -13.45 1.35
N ARG A 137 -6.27 -12.16 1.60
CA ARG A 137 -6.34 -11.11 0.58
C ARG A 137 -5.09 -10.23 0.57
N LEU A 138 -4.61 -9.93 -0.65
CA LEU A 138 -3.82 -8.74 -0.94
C LEU A 138 -4.72 -7.75 -1.67
N ILE A 139 -4.70 -6.48 -1.24
CA ILE A 139 -5.33 -5.37 -1.94
C ILE A 139 -4.37 -4.19 -2.01
N ILE A 140 -4.17 -3.65 -3.20
CA ILE A 140 -3.32 -2.49 -3.44
C ILE A 140 -4.08 -1.39 -4.15
N GLY A 141 -3.81 -0.13 -3.82
CA GLY A 141 -4.26 1.06 -4.51
C GLY A 141 -3.08 1.81 -5.09
N ILE A 142 -3.16 2.21 -6.34
CA ILE A 142 -2.11 2.96 -7.03
C ILE A 142 -2.70 4.06 -7.90
N ASP A 143 -2.04 5.22 -7.87
CA ASP A 143 -2.40 6.38 -8.68
C ASP A 143 -1.42 6.57 -9.86
N TYR A 144 -0.20 6.03 -9.74
CA TYR A 144 0.80 6.06 -10.79
C TYR A 144 0.70 4.82 -11.69
N TYR A 145 -0.09 4.93 -12.77
CA TYR A 145 -0.26 3.86 -13.76
C TYR A 145 -0.50 4.45 -15.16
N TYR A 146 -0.30 3.66 -16.21
CA TYR A 146 -0.21 4.13 -17.59
C TYR A 146 -1.47 4.87 -18.08
N GLU A 147 -2.65 4.44 -17.70
CA GLU A 147 -3.92 5.05 -18.12
C GLU A 147 -4.20 6.37 -17.35
N ASN A 148 -3.52 6.63 -16.22
CA ASN A 148 -3.63 7.88 -15.48
C ASN A 148 -2.58 8.90 -15.93
N LYS A 149 -2.83 9.57 -17.04
CA LYS A 149 -1.86 10.46 -17.70
C LYS A 149 -1.36 11.60 -16.82
N ILE A 150 -2.18 12.12 -15.92
CA ILE A 150 -1.81 13.23 -15.05
C ILE A 150 -0.69 12.85 -14.06
N SER A 151 -0.56 11.56 -13.72
CA SER A 151 0.49 11.09 -12.80
C SER A 151 1.87 10.93 -13.46
N HIS A 152 1.97 10.98 -14.79
CA HIS A 152 3.22 10.68 -15.49
C HIS A 152 4.35 11.67 -15.21
N SER A 153 4.05 12.90 -14.80
CA SER A 153 5.04 13.91 -14.40
C SER A 153 5.60 13.71 -12.98
N TRP A 154 4.94 12.93 -12.14
CA TRP A 154 5.27 12.81 -10.72
C TRP A 154 6.71 12.37 -10.40
N PRO A 155 7.39 11.47 -11.17
CA PRO A 155 8.78 11.15 -10.90
C PRO A 155 9.68 12.39 -10.91
N ASN A 156 9.40 13.35 -11.78
CA ASN A 156 10.13 14.63 -11.86
C ASN A 156 9.70 15.59 -10.75
N GLU A 157 8.40 15.78 -10.57
CA GLU A 157 7.82 16.70 -9.60
C GLU A 157 8.18 16.34 -8.16
N CYS A 158 8.13 15.04 -7.82
CA CYS A 158 8.49 14.54 -6.50
C CYS A 158 9.99 14.28 -6.34
N GLY A 159 10.79 14.33 -7.41
CA GLY A 159 12.22 14.04 -7.38
C GLY A 159 12.54 12.58 -6.99
N ILE A 160 11.67 11.63 -7.37
CA ILE A 160 11.80 10.21 -7.02
C ILE A 160 12.53 9.46 -8.13
N SER A 161 13.52 8.64 -7.76
CA SER A 161 14.39 7.92 -8.72
C SER A 161 13.79 6.63 -9.26
N ILE A 162 12.85 6.02 -8.53
CA ILE A 162 12.23 4.75 -8.89
C ILE A 162 10.72 4.91 -8.83
N MET A 163 10.08 4.98 -10.01
CA MET A 163 8.63 4.88 -10.17
C MET A 163 8.35 4.08 -11.45
N SER A 164 7.84 2.87 -11.30
CA SER A 164 7.61 1.93 -12.39
C SER A 164 6.22 2.11 -12.99
N LEU A 165 6.17 2.56 -14.24
CA LEU A 165 4.92 2.82 -14.96
C LEU A 165 4.45 1.57 -15.68
N PHE A 166 3.33 1.01 -15.25
CA PHE A 166 2.69 -0.14 -15.90
C PHE A 166 1.21 0.15 -16.14
N SER A 167 0.64 -0.51 -17.16
CA SER A 167 -0.80 -0.46 -17.43
C SER A 167 -1.60 -1.27 -16.40
N GLU A 168 -2.90 -0.98 -16.28
CA GLU A 168 -3.84 -1.76 -15.47
C GLU A 168 -3.77 -3.25 -15.83
N LYS A 169 -3.74 -3.59 -17.12
CA LYS A 169 -3.58 -4.97 -17.60
C LYS A 169 -2.30 -5.62 -17.05
N LYS A 170 -1.18 -4.88 -17.06
CA LYS A 170 0.11 -5.41 -16.54
C LYS A 170 0.07 -5.62 -15.04
N TRP A 171 -0.52 -4.70 -14.28
CA TRP A 171 -0.71 -4.85 -12.84
C TRP A 171 -1.56 -6.07 -12.50
N LYS A 172 -2.70 -6.26 -13.18
CA LYS A 172 -3.55 -7.45 -13.05
C LYS A 172 -2.78 -8.74 -13.34
N ASN A 173 -1.96 -8.75 -14.40
CA ASN A 173 -1.15 -9.90 -14.79
C ASN A 173 -0.10 -10.26 -13.73
N PHE A 174 0.46 -9.30 -12.98
CA PHE A 174 1.36 -9.63 -11.87
C PHE A 174 0.69 -10.48 -10.79
N PHE A 175 -0.57 -10.21 -10.48
CA PHE A 175 -1.33 -11.03 -9.54
C PHE A 175 -1.61 -12.43 -10.12
N PHE A 176 -2.06 -12.49 -11.36
CA PHE A 176 -2.34 -13.75 -12.06
C PHE A 176 -1.10 -14.65 -12.12
N ASP A 177 0.02 -14.13 -12.58
CA ASP A 177 1.28 -14.86 -12.72
C ASP A 177 1.85 -15.38 -11.39
N VAL A 178 1.52 -14.75 -10.27
CA VAL A 178 1.92 -15.18 -8.93
C VAL A 178 1.00 -16.28 -8.38
N GLY A 179 -0.20 -16.44 -8.94
CA GLY A 179 -1.16 -17.47 -8.57
C GLY A 179 -2.33 -17.00 -7.69
N PHE A 180 -2.55 -15.69 -7.61
CA PHE A 180 -3.76 -15.16 -6.96
C PHE A 180 -5.02 -15.60 -7.71
N LYS A 181 -6.09 -15.87 -6.97
CA LYS A 181 -7.43 -16.18 -7.46
C LYS A 181 -8.37 -14.98 -7.22
N GLU A 182 -9.56 -15.02 -7.82
CA GLU A 182 -10.59 -13.97 -7.70
C GLU A 182 -10.03 -12.56 -7.90
N ILE A 183 -9.13 -12.39 -8.88
CA ILE A 183 -8.50 -11.12 -9.16
C ILE A 183 -9.54 -10.13 -9.69
N LYS A 184 -9.64 -8.99 -9.02
CA LYS A 184 -10.53 -7.87 -9.40
C LYS A 184 -9.73 -6.60 -9.53
N THR A 185 -10.16 -5.73 -10.45
CA THR A 185 -9.67 -4.37 -10.60
C THR A 185 -10.85 -3.42 -10.72
N TRP A 186 -10.73 -2.23 -10.15
CA TRP A 186 -11.67 -1.14 -10.34
C TRP A 186 -10.98 0.19 -10.03
N LYS A 187 -11.65 1.29 -10.32
CA LYS A 187 -11.14 2.63 -10.05
C LYS A 187 -12.00 3.33 -9.01
N VAL A 188 -11.38 4.16 -8.21
CA VAL A 188 -12.05 4.94 -7.16
C VAL A 188 -11.77 6.42 -7.36
N GLY A 189 -12.83 7.23 -7.31
CA GLY A 189 -12.71 8.69 -7.38
C GLY A 189 -12.43 9.23 -8.79
N GLU A 190 -12.81 8.52 -9.86
CA GLU A 190 -12.68 9.00 -11.25
C GLU A 190 -13.42 10.32 -11.46
N THR A 191 -12.80 11.20 -12.24
CA THR A 191 -13.38 12.45 -12.72
C THR A 191 -13.02 12.66 -14.19
N LYS A 192 -13.52 13.71 -14.83
CA LYS A 192 -13.15 14.05 -16.23
C LYS A 192 -11.63 14.25 -16.43
N LYS A 193 -10.88 14.64 -15.39
CA LYS A 193 -9.44 14.92 -15.45
C LYS A 193 -8.57 13.90 -14.72
N TRP A 194 -9.14 13.09 -13.85
CA TRP A 194 -8.46 12.15 -12.99
C TRP A 194 -8.97 10.74 -13.23
N SER A 195 -8.11 9.81 -13.62
CA SER A 195 -8.50 8.43 -13.93
C SER A 195 -8.84 7.57 -12.71
N GLY A 196 -8.81 8.16 -11.53
CA GLY A 196 -9.09 7.45 -10.27
C GLY A 196 -7.89 6.66 -9.74
N THR A 197 -7.97 6.26 -8.49
CA THR A 197 -7.07 5.27 -7.91
C THR A 197 -7.39 3.90 -8.49
N LEU A 198 -6.44 3.27 -9.15
CA LEU A 198 -6.56 1.90 -9.60
C LEU A 198 -6.39 0.95 -8.42
N VAL A 199 -7.45 0.23 -8.09
CA VAL A 199 -7.42 -0.82 -7.07
C VAL A 199 -7.28 -2.18 -7.71
N ILE A 200 -6.34 -2.99 -7.20
CA ILE A 200 -6.13 -4.39 -7.61
C ILE A 200 -6.17 -5.27 -6.37
N THR A 201 -6.88 -6.37 -6.45
CA THR A 201 -6.96 -7.34 -5.35
C THR A 201 -7.01 -8.77 -5.85
N GLY A 202 -6.57 -9.70 -5.00
CA GLY A 202 -6.67 -11.13 -5.22
C GLY A 202 -6.64 -11.92 -3.92
N ILE A 203 -7.09 -13.18 -3.98
CA ILE A 203 -7.09 -14.15 -2.89
C ILE A 203 -5.98 -15.17 -3.15
N LYS A 204 -5.23 -15.51 -2.10
CA LYS A 204 -4.21 -16.58 -2.14
C LYS A 204 -4.84 -17.95 -2.18
#